data_3cbecc41dc05c497f49149d9f30041e1
#
_entry.id   3cbecc41dc05c497f49149d9f30041e1
#
_cell.length_a   1.000
_cell.length_b   1.000
_cell.length_c   1.000
_cell.angle_alpha   90.00
_cell.angle_beta   90.00
_cell.angle_gamma   90.00
#
_symmetry.space_group_name_H-M   'P 1'
#
loop_
_entity.id
_entity.type
_entity.pdbx_description
1 polymer ?
#
loop_
_entity_poly.entity_id
_entity_poly.type
_entity_poly.pdbx_seq_one_letter_code
_entity_poly.pdbx_strand_id
1 'polypeptide(L)'
;MRRADLTRTGPLPSLLQLAALLLACSAQAAAPEGATITALGRLEPKDGVLRVSGPSLPVVVIAELRVEEGDFVEQGQILAVLDSHALRKAKLDQARAELDNAEREHSRSLKLYAGKAASDAVRDEAELGVKVARAQLAAARAELDLSLVRAPMDGQVLAIHARAGERLGSEGIVELGRTGEMYAVAEVYETDISRVREGQQATITSPALPQPLTGRVERVGLQVGKMDVLSTDPVAKTDARVVEVEIRIDDAPDFPLLTYLQVKVEISP
;
A
#
# COMPACT_ATOMS: atom_id res chain seq x y z
N MET A 1 -57.43 -83.44 26.13
CA MET A 1 -58.46 -82.59 26.74
C MET A 1 -57.94 -81.18 26.88
N ARG A 2 -58.77 -80.22 26.47
CA ARG A 2 -58.71 -78.73 26.63
C ARG A 2 -57.83 -77.95 25.68
N ARG A 3 -58.54 -77.23 24.86
CA ARG A 3 -58.31 -76.03 24.09
C ARG A 3 -57.81 -74.88 24.96
N ALA A 4 -57.08 -73.96 24.42
CA ALA A 4 -57.20 -72.53 24.67
C ALA A 4 -56.61 -71.74 23.52
N ASP A 5 -57.51 -70.97 22.89
CA ASP A 5 -57.28 -69.84 21.97
C ASP A 5 -56.40 -68.79 22.63
N LEU A 6 -55.71 -68.04 21.79
CA LEU A 6 -55.56 -66.60 21.99
C LEU A 6 -54.99 -65.92 20.71
N THR A 7 -55.91 -65.44 19.90
CA THR A 7 -55.76 -64.36 18.97
C THR A 7 -55.46 -63.03 19.73
N ARG A 8 -54.41 -62.36 19.39
CA ARG A 8 -54.31 -60.95 19.71
C ARG A 8 -53.54 -60.20 18.55
N THR A 9 -54.34 -59.71 17.64
CA THR A 9 -53.95 -58.77 16.67
C THR A 9 -53.81 -57.39 17.28
N GLY A 10 -52.56 -56.84 17.35
CA GLY A 10 -52.32 -55.43 17.67
C GLY A 10 -52.46 -54.61 16.39
N PRO A 11 -52.95 -53.37 16.49
CA PRO A 11 -53.14 -52.52 15.30
C PRO A 11 -51.82 -52.04 14.78
N LEU A 12 -51.59 -52.18 13.47
CA LEU A 12 -50.54 -51.57 12.68
C LEU A 12 -50.68 -50.03 12.78
N PRO A 13 -49.60 -49.30 13.05
CA PRO A 13 -49.67 -47.84 13.01
C PRO A 13 -49.95 -47.39 11.57
N SER A 14 -50.96 -46.52 11.42
CA SER A 14 -51.39 -45.97 10.15
C SER A 14 -50.26 -45.17 9.45
N LEU A 15 -50.19 -45.28 8.14
CA LEU A 15 -49.24 -44.55 7.24
C LEU A 15 -49.17 -43.03 7.49
N LEU A 16 -50.16 -42.45 8.16
CA LEU A 16 -50.17 -41.02 8.57
C LEU A 16 -49.21 -40.68 9.70
N GLN A 17 -48.82 -41.62 10.57
CA GLN A 17 -47.87 -41.35 11.67
C GLN A 17 -46.41 -41.42 11.19
N LEU A 18 -46.11 -42.11 10.09
CA LEU A 18 -44.76 -42.16 9.54
C LEU A 18 -44.42 -40.90 8.73
N ALA A 19 -45.44 -40.23 8.16
CA ALA A 19 -45.24 -38.97 7.44
C ALA A 19 -44.96 -37.76 8.34
N ALA A 20 -45.45 -37.78 9.59
CA ALA A 20 -45.21 -36.72 10.56
C ALA A 20 -43.78 -36.75 11.16
N LEU A 21 -43.09 -37.89 11.15
CA LEU A 21 -41.76 -38.05 11.71
C LEU A 21 -40.65 -37.66 10.70
N LEU A 22 -40.94 -37.58 9.39
CA LEU A 22 -40.00 -37.19 8.33
C LEU A 22 -40.00 -35.69 8.07
N LEU A 23 -40.95 -34.91 8.57
CA LEU A 23 -41.00 -33.45 8.39
C LEU A 23 -40.28 -32.66 9.50
N ALA A 24 -39.75 -33.33 10.54
CA ALA A 24 -39.12 -32.65 11.69
C ALA A 24 -37.59 -32.53 11.61
N CYS A 25 -36.95 -32.92 10.52
CA CYS A 25 -35.48 -32.96 10.41
C CYS A 25 -34.86 -32.03 9.40
N SER A 26 -35.51 -30.91 9.09
CA SER A 26 -34.91 -29.83 8.26
C SER A 26 -35.00 -28.45 8.94
N ALA A 27 -34.83 -28.42 10.26
CA ALA A 27 -34.42 -27.18 10.89
C ALA A 27 -32.90 -27.05 10.68
N GLN A 28 -32.53 -26.67 9.47
CA GLN A 28 -31.23 -26.07 9.20
C GLN A 28 -31.17 -24.85 10.13
N ALA A 29 -30.27 -24.88 11.11
CA ALA A 29 -29.98 -23.72 11.92
C ALA A 29 -29.43 -22.67 10.97
N ALA A 30 -30.32 -21.79 10.49
CA ALA A 30 -29.92 -20.51 9.95
C ALA A 30 -29.07 -19.84 11.04
N ALA A 31 -27.82 -19.58 10.77
CA ALA A 31 -27.02 -18.73 11.64
C ALA A 31 -27.84 -17.47 11.91
N PRO A 32 -27.87 -16.93 13.13
CA PRO A 32 -28.69 -15.77 13.45
C PRO A 32 -28.29 -14.65 12.50
N GLU A 33 -29.21 -14.27 11.61
CA GLU A 33 -29.08 -13.02 10.84
C GLU A 33 -28.99 -11.90 11.86
N GLY A 34 -27.77 -11.35 12.06
CA GLY A 34 -27.55 -10.29 13.04
C GLY A 34 -26.41 -10.53 14.05
N ALA A 35 -25.64 -11.63 13.94
CA ALA A 35 -24.47 -11.78 14.81
C ALA A 35 -23.33 -10.87 14.35
N THR A 36 -22.79 -10.04 15.27
CA THR A 36 -21.60 -9.22 15.08
C THR A 36 -20.41 -10.08 14.63
N ILE A 37 -19.70 -9.62 13.63
CA ILE A 37 -18.47 -10.27 13.15
C ILE A 37 -17.30 -9.66 13.91
N THR A 38 -16.53 -10.50 14.60
CA THR A 38 -15.33 -10.08 15.32
C THR A 38 -14.09 -10.49 14.55
N ALA A 39 -13.17 -9.55 14.33
CA ALA A 39 -11.91 -9.79 13.66
C ALA A 39 -10.76 -9.12 14.41
N LEU A 40 -9.55 -9.64 14.25
CA LEU A 40 -8.34 -8.90 14.59
C LEU A 40 -7.95 -8.04 13.39
N GLY A 41 -7.22 -6.97 13.64
CA GLY A 41 -6.76 -6.08 12.60
C GLY A 41 -5.64 -5.19 13.09
N ARG A 42 -5.23 -4.29 12.23
CA ARG A 42 -4.20 -3.28 12.50
C ARG A 42 -4.64 -1.92 11.98
N LEU A 43 -4.14 -0.86 12.57
CA LEU A 43 -4.34 0.47 12.02
C LEU A 43 -3.31 0.74 10.92
N GLU A 44 -3.75 1.27 9.81
CA GLU A 44 -2.90 1.69 8.69
C GLU A 44 -3.34 3.05 8.15
N PRO A 45 -2.42 3.86 7.63
CA PRO A 45 -2.79 5.05 6.87
C PRO A 45 -3.49 4.65 5.58
N LYS A 46 -4.25 5.57 5.00
CA LYS A 46 -4.87 5.40 3.69
C LYS A 46 -3.85 4.93 2.65
N ASP A 47 -4.21 3.95 1.87
CA ASP A 47 -3.37 3.31 0.84
C ASP A 47 -2.15 2.55 1.42
N GLY A 48 -2.11 2.32 2.76
CA GLY A 48 -1.03 1.61 3.43
C GLY A 48 0.24 2.43 3.62
N VAL A 49 1.33 1.73 3.93
CA VAL A 49 2.66 2.32 4.13
C VAL A 49 3.52 2.12 2.89
N LEU A 50 4.04 3.23 2.36
CA LEU A 50 4.89 3.22 1.18
C LEU A 50 6.37 3.28 1.58
N ARG A 51 7.15 2.31 1.15
CA ARG A 51 8.62 2.31 1.30
C ARG A 51 9.27 3.06 0.16
N VAL A 52 9.90 4.17 0.46
CA VAL A 52 10.64 4.97 -0.50
C VAL A 52 12.08 4.46 -0.57
N SER A 53 12.47 4.01 -1.76
CA SER A 53 13.82 3.53 -2.05
C SER A 53 14.50 4.44 -3.07
N GLY A 54 15.82 4.36 -3.12
CA GLY A 54 16.60 4.96 -4.19
C GLY A 54 16.85 3.98 -5.35
N PRO A 55 17.71 4.37 -6.32
CA PRO A 55 18.12 3.49 -7.41
C PRO A 55 18.82 2.24 -6.85
N SER A 56 18.52 1.08 -7.41
CA SER A 56 19.03 -0.22 -6.95
C SER A 56 20.46 -0.53 -7.42
N LEU A 57 21.03 0.22 -8.34
CA LEU A 57 22.38 -0.01 -8.89
C LEU A 57 23.07 1.31 -9.25
N PRO A 58 24.37 1.42 -9.06
CA PRO A 58 25.29 0.61 -8.26
C PRO A 58 25.05 0.79 -6.76
N VAL A 59 25.88 0.21 -5.88
CA VAL A 59 25.82 0.47 -4.43
C VAL A 59 25.78 1.97 -4.17
N VAL A 60 24.72 2.42 -3.52
CA VAL A 60 24.44 3.84 -3.29
C VAL A 60 24.58 4.14 -1.79
N VAL A 61 25.22 5.23 -1.46
CA VAL A 61 25.36 5.76 -0.10
C VAL A 61 24.52 7.03 0.02
N ILE A 62 23.86 7.21 1.14
CA ILE A 62 23.13 8.44 1.44
C ILE A 62 24.16 9.50 1.88
N ALA A 63 24.29 10.57 1.11
CA ALA A 63 25.14 11.70 1.49
C ALA A 63 24.46 12.59 2.52
N GLU A 64 23.16 12.83 2.34
CA GLU A 64 22.36 13.72 3.21
C GLU A 64 20.93 13.17 3.29
N LEU A 65 20.38 13.12 4.50
CA LEU A 65 18.96 12.89 4.76
C LEU A 65 18.35 14.22 5.18
N ARG A 66 17.22 14.60 4.58
CA ARG A 66 16.59 15.93 4.76
C ARG A 66 15.28 15.89 5.51
N VAL A 67 14.95 14.77 6.11
CA VAL A 67 13.70 14.57 6.87
C VAL A 67 13.98 13.81 8.16
N GLU A 68 13.09 13.98 9.12
CA GLU A 68 13.05 13.27 10.39
C GLU A 68 11.75 12.46 10.50
N GLU A 69 11.72 11.49 11.40
CA GLU A 69 10.49 10.76 11.72
C GLU A 69 9.44 11.71 12.29
N GLY A 70 8.23 11.63 11.76
CA GLY A 70 7.13 12.52 12.11
C GLY A 70 6.94 13.70 11.16
N ASP A 71 7.91 14.04 10.31
CA ASP A 71 7.79 15.14 9.35
C ASP A 71 6.68 14.90 8.33
N PHE A 72 5.94 15.97 8.02
CA PHE A 72 5.04 15.97 6.86
C PHE A 72 5.80 16.42 5.61
N VAL A 73 5.62 15.71 4.52
CA VAL A 73 6.28 15.96 3.25
C VAL A 73 5.27 16.08 2.11
N GLU A 74 5.59 16.91 1.12
CA GLU A 74 4.81 17.11 -0.09
C GLU A 74 5.36 16.24 -1.23
N GLN A 75 4.51 15.85 -2.16
CA GLN A 75 4.93 15.15 -3.37
C GLN A 75 6.03 15.91 -4.11
N GLY A 76 7.12 15.21 -4.44
CA GLY A 76 8.29 15.79 -5.11
C GLY A 76 9.33 16.41 -4.15
N GLN A 77 9.03 16.59 -2.87
CA GLN A 77 10.00 17.05 -1.87
C GLN A 77 11.20 16.11 -1.79
N ILE A 78 12.41 16.69 -1.70
CA ILE A 78 13.64 15.90 -1.59
C ILE A 78 13.76 15.34 -0.18
N LEU A 79 13.78 14.02 -0.07
CA LEU A 79 13.95 13.28 1.18
C LEU A 79 15.43 12.99 1.46
N ALA A 80 16.17 12.58 0.42
CA ALA A 80 17.57 12.26 0.56
C ALA A 80 18.37 12.65 -0.67
N VAL A 81 19.65 12.93 -0.46
CA VAL A 81 20.66 13.21 -1.50
C VAL A 81 21.68 12.05 -1.47
N LEU A 82 21.96 11.48 -2.63
CA LEU A 82 22.89 10.39 -2.77
C LEU A 82 24.33 10.89 -3.00
N ASP A 83 25.33 10.09 -2.66
CA ASP A 83 26.76 10.39 -2.78
C ASP A 83 27.19 10.75 -4.22
N SER A 84 26.52 10.17 -5.21
CA SER A 84 26.74 10.46 -6.63
C SER A 84 26.32 11.89 -7.07
N HIS A 85 25.60 12.64 -6.22
CA HIS A 85 25.01 13.95 -6.58
C HIS A 85 26.06 14.97 -7.04
N ALA A 86 27.17 15.11 -6.31
CA ALA A 86 28.22 16.08 -6.64
C ALA A 86 28.84 15.80 -8.01
N LEU A 87 29.13 14.52 -8.30
CA LEU A 87 29.68 14.10 -9.60
C LEU A 87 28.69 14.34 -10.73
N ARG A 88 27.42 14.00 -10.53
CA ARG A 88 26.37 14.17 -11.54
C ARG A 88 26.07 15.65 -11.80
N LYS A 89 26.14 16.48 -10.75
CA LYS A 89 26.05 17.94 -10.90
C LYS A 89 27.17 18.49 -11.75
N ALA A 90 28.42 18.07 -11.53
CA ALA A 90 29.55 18.48 -12.36
C ALA A 90 29.37 18.08 -13.82
N LYS A 91 28.86 16.88 -14.11
CA LYS A 91 28.52 16.43 -15.46
C LYS A 91 27.44 17.31 -16.12
N LEU A 92 26.42 17.69 -15.37
CA LEU A 92 25.37 18.59 -15.85
C LEU A 92 25.96 19.96 -16.22
N ASP A 93 26.84 20.50 -15.36
CA ASP A 93 27.47 21.79 -15.58
C ASP A 93 28.40 21.75 -16.83
N GLN A 94 29.12 20.63 -17.05
CA GLN A 94 29.89 20.37 -18.26
C GLN A 94 28.98 20.34 -19.49
N ALA A 95 27.92 19.53 -19.48
CA ALA A 95 27.02 19.43 -20.63
C ALA A 95 26.33 20.78 -20.97
N ARG A 96 26.07 21.61 -19.95
CA ARG A 96 25.56 22.96 -20.14
C ARG A 96 26.57 23.88 -20.87
N ALA A 97 27.84 23.81 -20.47
CA ALA A 97 28.91 24.57 -21.12
C ALA A 97 29.15 24.11 -22.59
N GLU A 98 29.04 22.81 -22.84
CA GLU A 98 29.13 22.23 -24.19
C GLU A 98 27.98 22.72 -25.08
N LEU A 99 26.73 22.75 -24.57
CA LEU A 99 25.61 23.31 -25.32
C LEU A 99 25.80 24.81 -25.63
N ASP A 100 26.19 25.59 -24.62
CA ASP A 100 26.47 27.04 -24.81
C ASP A 100 27.57 27.28 -25.86
N ASN A 101 28.62 26.45 -25.90
CA ASN A 101 29.64 26.50 -26.93
C ASN A 101 29.08 26.13 -28.33
N ALA A 102 28.31 25.06 -28.43
CA ALA A 102 27.69 24.63 -29.68
C ALA A 102 26.73 25.69 -30.25
N GLU A 103 25.95 26.34 -29.38
CA GLU A 103 25.03 27.42 -29.79
C GLU A 103 25.79 28.67 -30.30
N ARG A 104 26.92 29.02 -29.67
CA ARG A 104 27.81 30.09 -30.16
C ARG A 104 28.42 29.76 -31.53
N GLU A 105 28.87 28.51 -31.71
CA GLU A 105 29.46 28.07 -33.00
C GLU A 105 28.39 28.05 -34.09
N HIS A 106 27.20 27.57 -33.83
CA HIS A 106 26.07 27.60 -34.74
C HIS A 106 25.70 29.05 -35.12
N SER A 107 25.64 29.98 -34.16
CA SER A 107 25.40 31.40 -34.42
C SER A 107 26.48 32.02 -35.32
N ARG A 108 27.75 31.66 -35.10
CA ARG A 108 28.88 32.10 -35.96
C ARG A 108 28.75 31.52 -37.36
N SER A 109 28.46 30.24 -37.50
CA SER A 109 28.25 29.57 -38.78
C SER A 109 27.13 30.20 -39.60
N LEU A 110 26.00 30.53 -38.96
CA LEU A 110 24.89 31.24 -39.61
C LEU A 110 25.31 32.62 -40.17
N LYS A 111 26.12 33.38 -39.43
CA LYS A 111 26.65 34.71 -39.90
C LYS A 111 27.56 34.53 -41.08
N LEU A 112 28.47 33.56 -41.07
CA LEU A 112 29.37 33.26 -42.17
C LEU A 112 28.62 32.79 -43.42
N TYR A 113 27.61 31.93 -43.22
CA TYR A 113 26.74 31.46 -44.31
C TYR A 113 25.97 32.60 -44.97
N ALA A 114 25.36 33.49 -44.17
CA ALA A 114 24.68 34.68 -44.68
C ALA A 114 25.62 35.60 -45.47
N GLY A 115 26.90 35.69 -45.06
CA GLY A 115 27.97 36.41 -45.79
C GLY A 115 28.56 35.62 -46.95
N LYS A 116 28.03 34.46 -47.35
CA LYS A 116 28.55 33.56 -48.38
C LYS A 116 29.96 33.04 -48.11
N ALA A 117 30.43 33.06 -46.87
CA ALA A 117 31.77 32.64 -46.46
C ALA A 117 31.77 31.21 -45.84
N ALA A 118 30.62 30.53 -45.77
CA ALA A 118 30.48 29.12 -45.35
C ALA A 118 29.57 28.35 -46.30
N SER A 119 29.78 27.03 -46.39
CA SER A 119 28.91 26.12 -47.16
C SER A 119 27.70 25.67 -46.35
N ASP A 120 26.68 25.06 -47.03
CA ASP A 120 25.56 24.41 -46.39
C ASP A 120 26.02 23.32 -45.41
N ALA A 121 27.04 22.52 -45.77
CA ALA A 121 27.57 21.46 -44.91
C ALA A 121 28.10 22.00 -43.58
N VAL A 122 28.80 23.15 -43.55
CA VAL A 122 29.30 23.77 -42.31
C VAL A 122 28.16 24.27 -41.43
N ARG A 123 27.11 24.82 -42.03
CA ARG A 123 25.91 25.24 -41.32
C ARG A 123 25.19 24.02 -40.71
N ASP A 124 24.96 22.98 -41.51
CA ASP A 124 24.25 21.78 -41.10
C ASP A 124 25.01 21.00 -40.00
N GLU A 125 26.34 20.94 -40.09
CA GLU A 125 27.20 20.37 -39.05
C GLU A 125 27.07 21.12 -37.72
N ALA A 126 27.13 22.46 -37.76
CA ALA A 126 26.97 23.28 -36.57
C ALA A 126 25.56 23.15 -35.95
N GLU A 127 24.51 23.04 -36.78
CA GLU A 127 23.14 22.76 -36.31
C GLU A 127 23.05 21.38 -35.67
N LEU A 128 23.66 20.36 -36.25
CA LEU A 128 23.72 19.02 -35.67
C LEU A 128 24.46 19.05 -34.31
N GLY A 129 25.56 19.80 -34.19
CA GLY A 129 26.28 20.00 -32.94
C GLY A 129 25.40 20.51 -31.82
N VAL A 130 24.54 21.49 -32.08
CA VAL A 130 23.56 21.98 -31.09
C VAL A 130 22.56 20.90 -30.69
N LYS A 131 22.04 20.13 -31.66
CA LYS A 131 21.10 19.05 -31.37
C LYS A 131 21.73 17.99 -30.48
N VAL A 132 22.96 17.59 -30.76
CA VAL A 132 23.71 16.60 -29.95
C VAL A 132 23.95 17.11 -28.52
N ALA A 133 24.51 18.36 -28.41
CA ALA A 133 24.78 18.94 -27.09
C ALA A 133 23.50 19.11 -26.22
N ARG A 134 22.39 19.46 -26.87
CA ARG A 134 21.09 19.55 -26.20
C ARG A 134 20.61 18.20 -25.67
N ALA A 135 20.79 17.12 -26.44
CA ALA A 135 20.49 15.78 -26.02
C ALA A 135 21.39 15.33 -24.84
N GLN A 136 22.68 15.67 -24.88
CA GLN A 136 23.63 15.40 -23.79
C GLN A 136 23.25 16.15 -22.50
N LEU A 137 22.86 17.41 -22.60
CA LEU A 137 22.37 18.19 -21.47
C LEU A 137 21.10 17.55 -20.86
N ALA A 138 20.16 17.08 -21.69
CA ALA A 138 18.96 16.41 -21.22
C ALA A 138 19.29 15.09 -20.48
N ALA A 139 20.22 14.31 -21.02
CA ALA A 139 20.69 13.08 -20.36
C ALA A 139 21.37 13.36 -19.01
N ALA A 140 22.28 14.36 -18.97
CA ALA A 140 22.98 14.72 -17.73
C ALA A 140 22.00 15.26 -16.66
N ARG A 141 20.93 15.96 -17.07
CA ARG A 141 19.87 16.41 -16.15
C ARG A 141 19.11 15.24 -15.58
N ALA A 142 18.71 14.28 -16.40
CA ALA A 142 18.04 13.06 -15.94
C ALA A 142 18.93 12.24 -14.99
N GLU A 143 20.23 12.13 -15.28
CA GLU A 143 21.19 11.48 -14.38
C GLU A 143 21.29 12.20 -13.03
N LEU A 144 21.33 13.53 -13.02
CA LEU A 144 21.34 14.29 -11.75
C LEU A 144 20.09 14.03 -10.94
N ASP A 145 18.92 13.97 -11.57
CA ASP A 145 17.65 13.74 -10.89
C ASP A 145 17.61 12.37 -10.20
N LEU A 146 18.25 11.34 -10.78
CA LEU A 146 18.42 10.03 -10.16
C LEU A 146 19.30 10.04 -8.89
N SER A 147 19.97 11.16 -8.58
CA SER A 147 20.73 11.31 -7.33
C SER A 147 19.94 11.95 -6.20
N LEU A 148 18.69 12.26 -6.46
CA LEU A 148 17.75 12.85 -5.49
C LEU A 148 16.61 11.87 -5.25
N VAL A 149 16.41 11.49 -4.02
CA VAL A 149 15.27 10.68 -3.63
C VAL A 149 14.15 11.63 -3.19
N ARG A 150 13.00 11.50 -3.85
CA ARG A 150 11.86 12.40 -3.64
C ARG A 150 10.65 11.65 -3.09
N ALA A 151 9.81 12.36 -2.34
CA ALA A 151 8.51 11.85 -1.90
C ALA A 151 7.61 11.61 -3.13
N PRO A 152 7.10 10.39 -3.32
CA PRO A 152 6.20 10.08 -4.44
C PRO A 152 4.78 10.56 -4.22
N MET A 153 4.43 10.92 -2.99
CA MET A 153 3.11 11.41 -2.57
C MET A 153 3.24 12.33 -1.36
N ASP A 154 2.18 13.09 -1.07
CA ASP A 154 2.03 13.77 0.22
C ASP A 154 1.85 12.75 1.33
N GLY A 155 2.45 12.99 2.49
CA GLY A 155 2.35 12.07 3.62
C GLY A 155 3.25 12.45 4.79
N GLN A 156 3.28 11.59 5.79
CA GLN A 156 4.13 11.72 6.98
C GLN A 156 5.21 10.65 6.95
N VAL A 157 6.42 11.00 7.34
CA VAL A 157 7.54 10.06 7.55
C VAL A 157 7.25 9.23 8.79
N LEU A 158 7.05 7.93 8.61
CA LEU A 158 6.72 6.99 9.68
C LEU A 158 7.95 6.33 10.29
N ALA A 159 8.94 6.02 9.45
CA ALA A 159 10.19 5.41 9.89
C ALA A 159 11.34 5.77 8.95
N ILE A 160 12.57 5.76 9.49
CA ILE A 160 13.81 5.98 8.76
C ILE A 160 14.64 4.70 8.86
N HIS A 161 14.92 4.05 7.70
CA HIS A 161 15.68 2.80 7.62
C HIS A 161 17.15 3.00 7.26
N ALA A 162 17.51 4.16 6.68
CA ALA A 162 18.89 4.45 6.32
C ALA A 162 19.22 5.92 6.52
N ARG A 163 20.39 6.19 7.09
CA ARG A 163 20.86 7.53 7.49
C ARG A 163 22.05 7.97 6.65
N ALA A 164 22.41 9.25 6.78
CA ALA A 164 23.59 9.78 6.11
C ALA A 164 24.85 8.98 6.46
N GLY A 165 25.64 8.64 5.44
CA GLY A 165 26.80 7.76 5.51
C GLY A 165 26.50 6.27 5.38
N GLU A 166 25.26 5.84 5.39
CA GLU A 166 24.86 4.45 5.27
C GLU A 166 24.59 4.06 3.82
N ARG A 167 24.77 2.76 3.54
CA ARG A 167 24.42 2.17 2.26
C ARG A 167 22.92 1.90 2.21
N LEU A 168 22.34 2.12 1.06
CA LEU A 168 20.95 1.79 0.80
C LEU A 168 20.77 0.25 0.83
N GLY A 169 19.91 -0.22 1.74
CA GLY A 169 19.52 -1.61 1.90
C GLY A 169 18.18 -1.94 1.22
N SER A 170 17.70 -3.17 1.46
CA SER A 170 16.42 -3.67 0.94
C SER A 170 15.19 -3.00 1.58
N GLU A 171 15.35 -2.45 2.78
CA GLU A 171 14.27 -1.78 3.53
C GLU A 171 13.90 -0.40 2.96
N GLY A 172 14.69 0.12 2.02
CA GLY A 172 14.53 1.48 1.51
C GLY A 172 15.20 2.53 2.39
N ILE A 173 14.76 3.78 2.27
CA ILE A 173 15.30 4.92 3.03
C ILE A 173 14.32 5.34 4.12
N VAL A 174 13.06 5.56 3.74
CA VAL A 174 12.00 5.99 4.64
C VAL A 174 10.70 5.28 4.33
N GLU A 175 9.84 5.17 5.34
CA GLU A 175 8.43 4.81 5.17
C GLU A 175 7.57 6.07 5.23
N LEU A 176 6.65 6.19 4.27
CA LEU A 176 5.66 7.27 4.20
C LEU A 176 4.25 6.72 4.33
N GLY A 177 3.37 7.46 5.00
CA GLY A 177 1.96 7.15 5.09
C GLY A 177 1.08 8.40 5.09
N ARG A 178 -0.14 8.29 4.55
CA ARG A 178 -1.15 9.36 4.61
C ARG A 178 -1.90 9.34 5.92
N THR A 179 -1.23 9.69 7.01
CA THR A 179 -1.77 9.61 8.38
C THR A 179 -2.95 10.53 8.66
N GLY A 180 -3.25 11.47 7.77
CA GLY A 180 -4.45 12.31 7.85
C GLY A 180 -5.76 11.54 7.67
N GLU A 181 -5.71 10.35 7.06
CA GLU A 181 -6.82 9.41 6.94
C GLU A 181 -6.33 8.03 7.38
N MET A 182 -6.87 7.54 8.50
CA MET A 182 -6.49 6.25 9.05
C MET A 182 -7.61 5.22 8.87
N TYR A 183 -7.20 3.98 8.65
CA TYR A 183 -8.06 2.83 8.44
C TYR A 183 -7.75 1.74 9.47
N ALA A 184 -8.75 0.98 9.84
CA ALA A 184 -8.54 -0.31 10.47
C ALA A 184 -8.65 -1.39 9.39
N VAL A 185 -7.56 -2.10 9.15
CA VAL A 185 -7.54 -3.27 8.25
C VAL A 185 -7.82 -4.49 9.10
N ALA A 186 -9.05 -5.00 8.98
CA ALA A 186 -9.54 -6.15 9.74
C ALA A 186 -9.35 -7.45 8.95
N GLU A 187 -8.79 -8.48 9.57
CA GLU A 187 -8.59 -9.80 9.00
C GLU A 187 -9.80 -10.70 9.34
N VAL A 188 -10.80 -10.65 8.46
CA VAL A 188 -12.04 -11.42 8.63
C VAL A 188 -11.88 -12.83 8.09
N TYR A 189 -12.29 -13.85 8.86
CA TYR A 189 -12.24 -15.23 8.41
C TYR A 189 -13.04 -15.46 7.12
N GLU A 190 -12.51 -16.32 6.24
CA GLU A 190 -13.15 -16.70 4.97
C GLU A 190 -14.60 -17.19 5.17
N THR A 191 -14.88 -17.85 6.28
CA THR A 191 -16.21 -18.34 6.62
C THR A 191 -17.24 -17.25 6.90
N ASP A 192 -16.79 -16.07 7.35
CA ASP A 192 -17.65 -14.96 7.75
C ASP A 192 -17.74 -13.85 6.71
N ILE A 193 -16.81 -13.83 5.73
CA ILE A 193 -16.71 -12.75 4.75
C ILE A 193 -17.99 -12.56 3.92
N SER A 194 -18.75 -13.63 3.70
CA SER A 194 -20.03 -13.57 2.98
C SER A 194 -21.09 -12.67 3.65
N ARG A 195 -20.89 -12.36 4.93
CA ARG A 195 -21.78 -11.51 5.75
C ARG A 195 -21.30 -10.05 5.82
N VAL A 196 -20.07 -9.76 5.38
CA VAL A 196 -19.53 -8.40 5.36
C VAL A 196 -20.02 -7.67 4.12
N ARG A 197 -20.43 -6.42 4.29
CA ARG A 197 -20.87 -5.52 3.21
C ARG A 197 -20.28 -4.13 3.41
N GLU A 198 -20.00 -3.45 2.32
CA GLU A 198 -19.64 -2.03 2.34
C GLU A 198 -20.74 -1.20 3.00
N GLY A 199 -20.34 -0.21 3.78
CA GLY A 199 -21.24 0.68 4.53
C GLY A 199 -21.62 0.19 5.93
N GLN A 200 -21.34 -1.06 6.31
CA GLN A 200 -21.57 -1.55 7.67
C GLN A 200 -20.76 -0.76 8.69
N GLN A 201 -21.35 -0.51 9.86
CA GLN A 201 -20.65 0.13 10.97
C GLN A 201 -19.71 -0.86 11.66
N ALA A 202 -18.59 -0.34 12.13
CA ALA A 202 -17.62 -1.11 12.90
C ALA A 202 -17.16 -0.34 14.13
N THR A 203 -16.91 -1.08 15.22
CA THR A 203 -16.28 -0.58 16.44
C THR A 203 -14.88 -1.14 16.53
N ILE A 204 -13.91 -0.26 16.75
CA ILE A 204 -12.48 -0.59 16.78
C ILE A 204 -11.97 -0.34 18.20
N THR A 205 -11.39 -1.36 18.82
CA THR A 205 -10.89 -1.31 20.18
C THR A 205 -9.47 -1.84 20.30
N SER A 206 -8.68 -1.23 21.20
CA SER A 206 -7.36 -1.73 21.58
C SER A 206 -7.05 -1.27 23.01
N PRO A 207 -6.27 -2.02 23.78
CA PRO A 207 -5.78 -1.56 25.09
C PRO A 207 -4.93 -0.29 25.00
N ALA A 208 -4.33 0.00 23.85
CA ALA A 208 -3.51 1.19 23.62
C ALA A 208 -4.33 2.40 23.18
N LEU A 209 -5.63 2.23 22.88
CA LEU A 209 -6.52 3.34 22.54
C LEU A 209 -7.23 3.83 23.82
N PRO A 210 -7.26 5.14 24.07
CA PRO A 210 -7.94 5.70 25.25
C PRO A 210 -9.46 5.52 25.21
N GLN A 211 -10.03 5.37 24.03
CA GLN A 211 -11.46 5.12 23.79
C GLN A 211 -11.68 4.30 22.51
N PRO A 212 -12.80 3.58 22.41
CA PRO A 212 -13.19 2.93 21.15
C PRO A 212 -13.32 3.94 20.02
N LEU A 213 -12.89 3.52 18.82
CA LEU A 213 -13.12 4.26 17.58
C LEU A 213 -14.30 3.67 16.84
N THR A 214 -15.00 4.50 16.07
CA THR A 214 -16.06 4.08 15.16
C THR A 214 -15.60 4.24 13.73
N GLY A 215 -16.10 3.38 12.85
CA GLY A 215 -15.76 3.42 11.45
C GLY A 215 -16.80 2.72 10.59
N ARG A 216 -16.56 2.74 9.29
CA ARG A 216 -17.41 2.08 8.29
C ARG A 216 -16.59 1.24 7.37
N VAL A 217 -17.11 0.06 7.03
CA VAL A 217 -16.54 -0.79 5.99
C VAL A 217 -16.57 -0.02 4.68
N GLU A 218 -15.40 0.29 4.16
CA GLU A 218 -15.24 0.99 2.87
C GLU A 218 -14.97 0.01 1.75
N ARG A 219 -14.14 -1.02 2.01
CA ARG A 219 -13.78 -2.00 0.99
C ARG A 219 -13.61 -3.39 1.59
N VAL A 220 -14.07 -4.39 0.86
CA VAL A 220 -13.81 -5.81 1.13
C VAL A 220 -12.78 -6.31 0.15
N GLY A 221 -11.69 -6.88 0.65
CA GLY A 221 -10.60 -7.41 -0.16
C GLY A 221 -11.07 -8.52 -1.12
N LEU A 222 -10.38 -8.64 -2.24
CA LEU A 222 -10.68 -9.64 -3.28
C LEU A 222 -9.79 -10.88 -3.22
N GLN A 223 -8.91 -10.97 -2.22
CA GLN A 223 -7.96 -12.07 -2.06
C GLN A 223 -8.10 -12.69 -0.69
N VAL A 224 -7.96 -14.01 -0.66
CA VAL A 224 -7.84 -14.76 0.60
C VAL A 224 -6.36 -14.93 0.90
N GLY A 225 -5.93 -14.39 2.03
CA GLY A 225 -4.57 -14.46 2.55
C GLY A 225 -4.44 -15.37 3.76
N LYS A 226 -3.24 -15.42 4.31
CA LYS A 226 -2.97 -15.95 5.65
C LYS A 226 -3.13 -14.83 6.67
N MET A 227 -3.52 -15.18 7.88
CA MET A 227 -3.59 -14.23 8.98
C MET A 227 -2.19 -13.73 9.35
N ASP A 228 -1.97 -12.41 9.27
CA ASP A 228 -0.70 -11.77 9.61
C ASP A 228 -0.72 -11.19 11.03
N VAL A 229 -1.89 -10.77 11.52
CA VAL A 229 -2.04 -10.23 12.87
C VAL A 229 -1.87 -11.35 13.89
N LEU A 230 -0.91 -11.18 14.79
CA LEU A 230 -0.57 -12.15 15.82
C LEU A 230 -1.76 -12.40 16.77
N SER A 231 -2.45 -13.53 16.60
CA SER A 231 -3.34 -14.06 17.62
C SER A 231 -2.54 -14.50 18.85
N THR A 232 -3.08 -14.26 20.04
CA THR A 232 -2.49 -14.72 21.33
C THR A 232 -2.47 -16.25 21.46
N ASP A 233 -3.19 -16.97 20.59
CA ASP A 233 -3.24 -18.43 20.59
C ASP A 233 -2.31 -19.02 19.52
N PRO A 234 -1.22 -19.70 19.91
CA PRO A 234 -0.27 -20.30 18.97
C PRO A 234 -0.86 -21.43 18.11
N VAL A 235 -1.93 -22.07 18.56
CA VAL A 235 -2.54 -23.22 17.87
C VAL A 235 -3.47 -22.75 16.74
N ALA A 236 -4.07 -21.57 16.86
CA ALA A 236 -4.96 -20.99 15.86
C ALA A 236 -4.23 -20.49 14.59
N LYS A 237 -2.89 -20.44 14.60
CA LYS A 237 -2.07 -19.78 13.58
C LYS A 237 -1.81 -20.55 12.29
N THR A 238 -2.02 -21.88 12.27
CA THR A 238 -1.33 -22.65 11.22
C THR A 238 -2.07 -22.66 9.88
N ASP A 239 -3.39 -22.35 9.84
CA ASP A 239 -4.18 -22.42 8.61
C ASP A 239 -5.35 -21.41 8.52
N ALA A 240 -5.33 -20.34 9.34
CA ALA A 240 -6.42 -19.36 9.29
C ALA A 240 -6.37 -18.57 7.97
N ARG A 241 -7.41 -18.76 7.15
CA ARG A 241 -7.59 -18.04 5.88
C ARG A 241 -8.49 -16.84 6.14
N VAL A 242 -8.00 -15.67 5.76
CA VAL A 242 -8.66 -14.39 6.02
C VAL A 242 -8.78 -13.55 4.77
N VAL A 243 -9.73 -12.64 4.78
CA VAL A 243 -9.87 -11.57 3.79
C VAL A 243 -9.72 -10.26 4.54
N GLU A 244 -8.89 -9.37 4.01
CA GLU A 244 -8.73 -8.03 4.56
C GLU A 244 -9.95 -7.17 4.26
N VAL A 245 -10.45 -6.50 5.28
CA VAL A 245 -11.57 -5.56 5.20
C VAL A 245 -11.08 -4.20 5.67
N GLU A 246 -11.14 -3.22 4.78
CA GLU A 246 -10.73 -1.84 5.09
C GLU A 246 -11.92 -1.08 5.69
N ILE A 247 -11.71 -0.55 6.86
CA ILE A 247 -12.70 0.18 7.64
C ILE A 247 -12.15 1.59 7.84
N ARG A 248 -12.79 2.55 7.19
CA ARG A 248 -12.44 3.96 7.39
C ARG A 248 -12.91 4.41 8.77
N ILE A 249 -12.01 5.04 9.52
CA ILE A 249 -12.32 5.65 10.82
C ILE A 249 -13.12 6.94 10.57
N ASP A 250 -14.29 7.07 11.19
CA ASP A 250 -15.22 8.17 10.90
C ASP A 250 -14.69 9.53 11.39
N ASP A 251 -14.14 9.59 12.60
CA ASP A 251 -13.64 10.82 13.20
C ASP A 251 -12.15 10.71 13.50
N ALA A 252 -11.38 11.73 13.15
CA ALA A 252 -9.99 11.83 13.56
C ALA A 252 -9.96 12.09 15.09
N PRO A 253 -9.40 11.17 15.90
CA PRO A 253 -9.34 11.36 17.32
C PRO A 253 -8.35 12.46 17.72
N ASP A 254 -8.55 13.07 18.89
CA ASP A 254 -7.65 14.08 19.47
C ASP A 254 -6.29 13.52 19.94
N PHE A 255 -5.98 12.26 19.58
CA PHE A 255 -4.72 11.59 19.91
C PHE A 255 -4.13 10.92 18.68
N PRO A 256 -2.80 10.75 18.60
CA PRO A 256 -2.15 10.16 17.44
C PRO A 256 -2.50 8.68 17.31
N LEU A 257 -2.90 8.26 16.10
CA LEU A 257 -3.08 6.87 15.76
C LEU A 257 -1.74 6.29 15.26
N LEU A 258 -1.28 5.23 15.92
CA LEU A 258 -0.04 4.56 15.55
C LEU A 258 -0.29 3.59 14.39
N THR A 259 0.52 3.68 13.37
CA THR A 259 0.54 2.69 12.28
C THR A 259 0.94 1.31 12.83
N TYR A 260 0.28 0.27 12.33
CA TYR A 260 0.42 -1.13 12.77
C TYR A 260 -0.02 -1.41 14.21
N LEU A 261 -0.71 -0.47 14.86
CA LEU A 261 -1.34 -0.76 16.13
C LEU A 261 -2.36 -1.88 15.99
N GLN A 262 -2.18 -2.95 16.75
CA GLN A 262 -3.13 -4.06 16.78
C GLN A 262 -4.45 -3.65 17.41
N VAL A 263 -5.53 -3.96 16.74
CA VAL A 263 -6.90 -3.64 17.15
C VAL A 263 -7.82 -4.86 17.04
N LYS A 264 -8.85 -4.85 17.85
CA LYS A 264 -10.02 -5.73 17.70
C LYS A 264 -11.12 -4.93 17.00
N VAL A 265 -11.70 -5.51 15.97
CA VAL A 265 -12.77 -4.91 15.18
C VAL A 265 -14.03 -5.73 15.34
N GLU A 266 -15.16 -5.05 15.58
CA GLU A 266 -16.49 -5.63 15.66
C GLU A 266 -17.37 -4.96 14.59
N ILE A 267 -17.70 -5.72 13.53
CA ILE A 267 -18.55 -5.25 12.42
C ILE A 267 -19.99 -5.62 12.74
N SER A 268 -20.86 -4.60 12.76
CA SER A 268 -22.29 -4.77 12.99
C SER A 268 -22.98 -5.32 11.74
N PRO A 269 -24.03 -6.13 11.89
CA PRO A 269 -24.77 -6.73 10.78
C PRO A 269 -25.45 -5.71 9.89
#